data_2bbd0c1e63a155adee71d411cc63a7f3
#
_entry.id   2bbd0c1e63a155adee71d411cc63a7f3
#
_cell.length_a   1.000
_cell.length_b   1.000
_cell.length_c   1.000
_cell.angle_alpha   90.00
_cell.angle_beta   90.00
_cell.angle_gamma   90.00
#
_symmetry.space_group_name_H-M   'P 1'
#
loop_
_entity.id
_entity.type
_entity.pdbx_description
1 polymer ?
#
loop_
_entity_poly.entity_id
_entity_poly.type
_entity_poly.pdbx_seq_one_letter_code
_entity_poly.pdbx_strand_id
1 'polypeptide(L)'
;MRLHLLLSHTHADHIQGLPFFLPAFTPGSHITVYGPSGMDRPLTTAVGGTMDYAYFPVPLESLPAKVDFVELGETEFSIGGIKLRTQFLNHTSPCIGYRLTAGSAALVYATDHEAHSTPHWRADRGADVFDPALLAHTGDTRHAAFLTAADVVIHDAQYGTADYPNKAGWGHSTVEYAVDIALAARAKTLVLFHHDPDRDDGGVDDLTAVAASRVMASKRALRIVAAAEGDELVLAEGPYARTTDVEPARAAMPDRARILVADDDVALVRILEAVLRGDGYDVDVAFDGEEMLSKAALTAYDLVLVDIQMPNLDGLSACRRLRSLAGYRETPFVVLTARTREDDMSAAFDAGITDYIRKPFALPQVRARVRSWLARGAARV
;
A
#
# COMPACT_ATOMS: atom_id res chain seq x y z
N MET A 1 3.63 -31.41 -6.41
CA MET A 1 2.66 -30.33 -6.66
C MET A 1 3.41 -29.02 -6.87
N ARG A 2 2.95 -28.11 -7.78
CA ARG A 2 3.50 -26.74 -7.88
C ARG A 2 2.48 -25.75 -7.36
N LEU A 3 2.89 -24.87 -6.48
CA LEU A 3 2.04 -23.88 -5.83
C LEU A 3 2.68 -22.50 -5.91
N HIS A 4 1.85 -21.47 -6.04
CA HIS A 4 2.25 -20.08 -5.99
C HIS A 4 1.47 -19.41 -4.86
N LEU A 5 2.19 -18.91 -3.86
CA LEU A 5 1.65 -18.25 -2.69
C LEU A 5 1.94 -16.75 -2.83
N LEU A 6 0.87 -15.94 -2.93
CA LEU A 6 0.96 -14.50 -3.08
C LEU A 6 0.69 -13.84 -1.73
N LEU A 7 1.70 -13.27 -1.11
CA LEU A 7 1.60 -12.57 0.18
C LEU A 7 1.45 -11.07 -0.09
N SER A 8 0.47 -10.43 0.55
CA SER A 8 0.34 -8.98 0.52
C SER A 8 1.47 -8.31 1.29
N HIS A 9 1.79 -8.82 2.47
CA HIS A 9 2.86 -8.34 3.35
C HIS A 9 3.16 -9.38 4.46
N THR A 10 4.02 -9.01 5.42
CA THR A 10 4.57 -9.96 6.39
C THR A 10 4.18 -9.66 7.84
N HIS A 11 3.02 -8.99 8.09
CA HIS A 11 2.46 -8.97 9.44
C HIS A 11 2.04 -10.36 9.88
N ALA A 12 2.04 -10.59 11.19
CA ALA A 12 1.88 -11.94 11.75
C ALA A 12 0.57 -12.62 11.33
N ASP A 13 -0.53 -11.89 11.31
CA ASP A 13 -1.86 -12.37 10.92
C ASP A 13 -1.96 -12.81 9.45
N HIS A 14 -1.01 -12.40 8.58
CA HIS A 14 -0.94 -12.81 7.18
C HIS A 14 0.03 -13.96 6.92
N ILE A 15 0.95 -14.26 7.83
CA ILE A 15 1.98 -15.30 7.64
C ILE A 15 2.00 -16.39 8.70
N GLN A 16 1.29 -16.22 9.82
CA GLN A 16 1.29 -17.19 10.95
C GLN A 16 0.72 -18.57 10.57
N GLY A 17 -0.03 -18.68 9.48
CA GLY A 17 -0.55 -19.95 8.98
C GLY A 17 0.50 -20.80 8.24
N LEU A 18 1.63 -20.23 7.83
CA LEU A 18 2.63 -20.93 7.01
C LEU A 18 3.25 -22.14 7.72
N PRO A 19 3.57 -22.11 9.03
CA PRO A 19 4.08 -23.28 9.75
C PRO A 19 3.13 -24.49 9.73
N PHE A 20 1.84 -24.27 9.46
CA PHE A 20 0.81 -25.30 9.39
C PHE A 20 0.34 -25.60 7.97
N PHE A 21 1.02 -25.05 6.96
CA PHE A 21 0.66 -25.21 5.56
C PHE A 21 1.09 -26.58 5.03
N LEU A 22 0.18 -27.55 5.08
CA LEU A 22 0.45 -28.95 4.76
C LEU A 22 1.22 -29.19 3.44
N PRO A 23 0.99 -28.46 2.34
CA PRO A 23 1.80 -28.63 1.14
C PRO A 23 3.31 -28.42 1.34
N ALA A 24 3.71 -27.61 2.33
CA ALA A 24 5.13 -27.39 2.66
C ALA A 24 5.78 -28.64 3.27
N PHE A 25 4.99 -29.53 3.86
CA PHE A 25 5.43 -30.79 4.45
C PHE A 25 5.28 -31.99 3.50
N THR A 26 4.89 -31.75 2.25
CA THR A 26 4.70 -32.80 1.24
C THR A 26 5.93 -32.93 0.37
N PRO A 27 6.68 -34.06 0.42
CA PRO A 27 7.85 -34.31 -0.42
C PRO A 27 7.53 -34.16 -1.92
N GLY A 28 8.43 -33.53 -2.66
CA GLY A 28 8.25 -33.28 -4.09
C GLY A 28 7.31 -32.14 -4.45
N SER A 29 6.78 -31.42 -3.46
CA SER A 29 6.11 -30.15 -3.67
C SER A 29 7.13 -29.03 -3.94
N HIS A 30 6.74 -28.09 -4.79
CA HIS A 30 7.51 -26.89 -5.09
C HIS A 30 6.58 -25.68 -4.87
N ILE A 31 6.95 -24.82 -3.94
CA ILE A 31 6.19 -23.64 -3.54
C ILE A 31 7.00 -22.41 -3.90
N THR A 32 6.44 -21.50 -4.66
CA THR A 32 7.02 -20.19 -4.89
C THR A 32 6.22 -19.15 -4.09
N VAL A 33 6.87 -18.51 -3.14
CA VAL A 33 6.30 -17.45 -2.31
C VAL A 33 6.66 -16.11 -2.90
N TYR A 34 5.65 -15.33 -3.25
CA TYR A 34 5.79 -13.96 -3.76
C TYR A 34 5.34 -12.98 -2.69
N GLY A 35 6.03 -11.86 -2.56
CA GLY A 35 5.63 -10.81 -1.63
C GLY A 35 6.62 -9.65 -1.63
N PRO A 36 6.32 -8.53 -0.96
CA PRO A 36 7.26 -7.44 -0.80
C PRO A 36 8.38 -7.84 0.17
N SER A 37 9.56 -7.22 0.02
CA SER A 37 10.56 -7.25 1.08
C SER A 37 9.98 -6.66 2.37
N GLY A 38 10.30 -7.26 3.51
CA GLY A 38 9.97 -6.68 4.82
C GLY A 38 10.69 -5.34 5.04
N MET A 39 10.31 -4.63 6.11
CA MET A 39 10.85 -3.30 6.39
C MET A 39 12.37 -3.26 6.58
N ASP A 40 12.92 -4.28 7.23
CA ASP A 40 14.31 -4.36 7.66
C ASP A 40 15.01 -5.66 7.25
N ARG A 41 14.30 -6.56 6.56
CA ARG A 41 14.80 -7.89 6.23
C ARG A 41 14.19 -8.44 4.95
N PRO A 42 14.88 -9.36 4.25
CA PRO A 42 14.34 -10.07 3.10
C PRO A 42 13.05 -10.83 3.42
N LEU A 43 12.21 -11.03 2.41
CA LEU A 43 10.97 -11.82 2.51
C LEU A 43 11.24 -13.22 3.11
N THR A 44 12.31 -13.86 2.66
CA THR A 44 12.74 -15.18 3.19
C THR A 44 12.97 -15.15 4.69
N THR A 45 13.62 -14.10 5.20
CA THR A 45 13.91 -13.97 6.64
C THR A 45 12.64 -13.66 7.43
N ALA A 46 11.75 -12.81 6.89
CA ALA A 46 10.50 -12.47 7.56
C ALA A 46 9.59 -13.71 7.68
N VAL A 47 9.44 -14.46 6.60
CA VAL A 47 8.62 -15.68 6.55
C VAL A 47 9.29 -16.81 7.35
N GLY A 48 10.61 -17.01 7.20
CA GLY A 48 11.36 -18.01 7.95
C GLY A 48 11.32 -17.79 9.46
N GLY A 49 11.22 -16.53 9.89
CA GLY A 49 11.10 -16.19 11.31
C GLY A 49 9.85 -16.76 11.99
N THR A 50 8.78 -17.06 11.26
CA THR A 50 7.59 -17.75 11.81
C THR A 50 7.87 -19.22 12.13
N MET A 51 8.94 -19.76 11.56
CA MET A 51 9.41 -21.15 11.74
C MET A 51 10.73 -21.21 12.54
N ASP A 52 11.08 -20.11 13.23
CA ASP A 52 12.21 -20.14 14.16
C ASP A 52 11.95 -21.18 15.25
N TYR A 53 13.00 -21.92 15.63
CA TYR A 53 12.90 -23.02 16.61
C TYR A 53 12.31 -22.58 17.96
N ALA A 54 12.42 -21.30 18.29
CA ALA A 54 11.76 -20.74 19.48
C ALA A 54 10.23 -20.79 19.43
N TYR A 55 9.64 -20.86 18.23
CA TYR A 55 8.20 -20.83 18.01
C TYR A 55 7.68 -22.10 17.33
N PHE A 56 8.50 -22.73 16.49
CA PHE A 56 8.10 -23.90 15.70
C PHE A 56 9.24 -24.91 15.58
N PRO A 57 9.00 -26.23 15.77
CA PRO A 57 10.07 -27.24 15.89
C PRO A 57 10.74 -27.61 14.54
N VAL A 58 10.22 -27.15 13.41
CA VAL A 58 10.74 -27.45 12.07
C VAL A 58 11.13 -26.13 11.40
N PRO A 59 12.42 -25.85 11.23
CA PRO A 59 12.86 -24.65 10.54
C PRO A 59 12.55 -24.72 9.03
N LEU A 60 12.48 -23.56 8.38
CA LEU A 60 12.12 -23.43 6.96
C LEU A 60 13.00 -24.31 6.04
N GLU A 61 14.30 -24.41 6.34
CA GLU A 61 15.28 -25.16 5.57
C GLU A 61 15.09 -26.69 5.65
N SER A 62 14.35 -27.13 6.66
CA SER A 62 14.06 -28.56 6.90
C SER A 62 12.75 -29.02 6.28
N LEU A 63 12.02 -28.14 5.60
CA LEU A 63 10.79 -28.51 4.93
C LEU A 63 11.05 -29.50 3.80
N PRO A 64 10.23 -30.56 3.68
CA PRO A 64 10.32 -31.52 2.57
C PRO A 64 10.02 -30.95 1.19
N ALA A 65 9.26 -29.86 1.11
CA ALA A 65 8.99 -29.13 -0.11
C ALA A 65 10.16 -28.21 -0.48
N LYS A 66 10.40 -28.01 -1.77
CA LYS A 66 11.25 -26.91 -2.23
C LYS A 66 10.47 -25.60 -2.12
N VAL A 67 11.01 -24.62 -1.38
CA VAL A 67 10.41 -23.30 -1.23
C VAL A 67 11.33 -22.25 -1.82
N ASP A 68 10.87 -21.55 -2.86
CA ASP A 68 11.58 -20.44 -3.48
C ASP A 68 10.85 -19.12 -3.13
N PHE A 69 11.59 -18.03 -2.99
CA PHE A 69 11.06 -16.71 -2.65
C PHE A 69 11.32 -15.71 -3.78
N VAL A 70 10.31 -14.93 -4.12
CA VAL A 70 10.38 -13.88 -5.13
C VAL A 70 9.91 -12.56 -4.51
N GLU A 71 10.84 -11.65 -4.31
CA GLU A 71 10.51 -10.31 -3.81
C GLU A 71 9.94 -9.43 -4.92
N LEU A 72 8.83 -8.79 -4.62
CA LEU A 72 8.08 -7.96 -5.55
C LEU A 72 8.04 -6.51 -5.10
N GLY A 73 8.21 -5.62 -6.07
CA GLY A 73 7.74 -4.23 -6.02
C GLY A 73 6.46 -4.09 -6.84
N GLU A 74 6.23 -2.91 -7.43
CA GLU A 74 5.19 -2.72 -8.43
C GLU A 74 5.70 -3.23 -9.78
N THR A 75 5.08 -4.30 -10.27
CA THR A 75 5.53 -5.01 -11.47
C THR A 75 4.36 -5.72 -12.15
N GLU A 76 4.60 -6.18 -13.38
CA GLU A 76 3.71 -7.08 -14.11
C GLU A 76 4.47 -8.36 -14.46
N PHE A 77 3.83 -9.51 -14.23
CA PHE A 77 4.35 -10.82 -14.54
C PHE A 77 3.20 -11.81 -14.81
N SER A 78 3.52 -13.05 -15.14
CA SER A 78 2.51 -14.07 -15.36
C SER A 78 2.83 -15.35 -14.61
N ILE A 79 1.80 -16.02 -14.13
CA ILE A 79 1.85 -17.36 -13.57
C ILE A 79 0.92 -18.22 -14.41
N GLY A 80 1.46 -19.12 -15.22
CA GLY A 80 0.68 -19.86 -16.21
C GLY A 80 -0.07 -18.91 -17.15
N GLY A 81 -1.39 -19.09 -17.28
CA GLY A 81 -2.26 -18.21 -18.10
C GLY A 81 -2.80 -16.97 -17.40
N ILE A 82 -2.38 -16.69 -16.16
CA ILE A 82 -2.86 -15.56 -15.37
C ILE A 82 -1.83 -14.44 -15.43
N LYS A 83 -2.23 -13.26 -15.89
CA LYS A 83 -1.43 -12.03 -15.78
C LYS A 83 -1.64 -11.42 -14.42
N LEU A 84 -0.54 -11.03 -13.76
CA LEU A 84 -0.54 -10.36 -12.46
C LEU A 84 0.06 -8.98 -12.62
N ARG A 85 -0.55 -8.00 -11.96
CA ARG A 85 0.01 -6.67 -11.74
C ARG A 85 -0.04 -6.37 -10.24
N THR A 86 1.04 -5.85 -9.70
CA THR A 86 1.14 -5.45 -8.29
C THR A 86 1.13 -3.94 -8.15
N GLN A 87 0.64 -3.48 -6.99
CA GLN A 87 0.66 -2.08 -6.58
C GLN A 87 0.88 -2.00 -5.07
N PHE A 88 1.74 -1.08 -4.62
CA PHE A 88 1.83 -0.78 -3.20
C PHE A 88 0.54 -0.17 -2.67
N LEU A 89 0.07 -0.71 -1.55
CA LEU A 89 -1.07 -0.24 -0.79
C LEU A 89 -0.61 0.74 0.29
N ASN A 90 -1.53 1.57 0.76
CA ASN A 90 -1.27 2.52 1.85
C ASN A 90 -1.44 1.82 3.20
N HIS A 91 -0.38 1.22 3.69
CA HIS A 91 -0.37 0.48 4.94
C HIS A 91 0.87 0.83 5.78
N THR A 92 0.89 0.42 7.05
CA THR A 92 1.96 0.71 8.01
C THR A 92 3.27 -0.03 7.73
N SER A 93 3.22 -1.07 6.89
CA SER A 93 4.39 -1.80 6.36
C SER A 93 4.31 -1.91 4.84
N PRO A 94 5.42 -2.27 4.14
CA PRO A 94 5.35 -2.57 2.71
C PRO A 94 4.29 -3.63 2.43
N CYS A 95 3.18 -3.21 1.83
CA CYS A 95 2.04 -4.05 1.49
C CYS A 95 1.73 -3.89 0.02
N ILE A 96 1.53 -4.99 -0.71
CA ILE A 96 1.18 -4.98 -2.13
C ILE A 96 -0.18 -5.62 -2.38
N GLY A 97 -0.98 -4.96 -3.20
CA GLY A 97 -2.17 -5.54 -3.79
C GLY A 97 -1.83 -6.29 -5.08
N TYR A 98 -2.67 -7.24 -5.43
CA TYR A 98 -2.54 -8.05 -6.64
C TYR A 98 -3.76 -7.88 -7.53
N ARG A 99 -3.55 -7.54 -8.80
CA ARG A 99 -4.57 -7.63 -9.84
C ARG A 99 -4.26 -8.84 -10.70
N LEU A 100 -5.15 -9.81 -10.72
CA LEU A 100 -5.08 -11.04 -11.51
C LEU A 100 -6.04 -10.91 -12.68
N THR A 101 -5.56 -11.24 -13.87
CA THR A 101 -6.37 -11.23 -15.10
C THR A 101 -6.21 -12.54 -15.84
N ALA A 102 -7.33 -13.23 -16.10
CA ALA A 102 -7.38 -14.46 -16.85
C ALA A 102 -8.48 -14.37 -17.92
N GLY A 103 -8.10 -14.37 -19.19
CA GLY A 103 -9.03 -14.09 -20.29
C GLY A 103 -9.66 -12.70 -20.11
N SER A 104 -10.99 -12.64 -19.99
CA SER A 104 -11.73 -11.40 -19.72
C SER A 104 -12.01 -11.15 -18.24
N ALA A 105 -11.72 -12.11 -17.36
CA ALA A 105 -11.99 -12.01 -15.94
C ALA A 105 -10.84 -11.27 -15.21
N ALA A 106 -11.21 -10.40 -14.29
CA ALA A 106 -10.26 -9.63 -13.47
C ALA A 106 -10.66 -9.67 -12.00
N LEU A 107 -9.71 -10.07 -11.14
CA LEU A 107 -9.82 -10.03 -9.70
C LEU A 107 -8.74 -9.09 -9.13
N VAL A 108 -9.11 -8.30 -8.15
CA VAL A 108 -8.14 -7.51 -7.39
C VAL A 108 -8.22 -7.90 -5.91
N TYR A 109 -7.07 -8.18 -5.32
CA TYR A 109 -6.88 -8.39 -3.89
C TYR A 109 -6.12 -7.20 -3.32
N ALA A 110 -6.79 -6.41 -2.50
CA ALA A 110 -6.28 -5.16 -1.93
C ALA A 110 -6.62 -5.10 -0.43
N THR A 111 -6.09 -6.07 0.34
CA THR A 111 -6.17 -6.06 1.80
C THR A 111 -5.18 -5.08 2.40
N ASP A 112 -5.43 -4.64 3.63
CA ASP A 112 -4.56 -3.76 4.41
C ASP A 112 -4.22 -2.48 3.65
N HIS A 113 -5.25 -1.69 3.45
CA HIS A 113 -5.16 -0.42 2.76
C HIS A 113 -5.94 0.65 3.50
N GLU A 114 -5.29 1.73 3.86
CA GLU A 114 -5.93 2.93 4.40
C GLU A 114 -6.13 3.97 3.30
N ALA A 115 -7.23 4.71 3.31
CA ALA A 115 -7.43 5.83 2.41
C ALA A 115 -6.25 6.79 2.46
N HIS A 116 -5.79 7.27 1.31
CA HIS A 116 -4.73 8.31 1.28
C HIS A 116 -5.27 9.68 1.66
N SER A 117 -6.49 9.98 1.25
CA SER A 117 -7.21 11.18 1.73
C SER A 117 -7.74 10.89 3.13
N THR A 118 -7.62 11.87 4.03
CA THR A 118 -8.37 11.80 5.29
C THR A 118 -9.86 11.80 4.92
N PRO A 119 -10.63 10.76 5.24
CA PRO A 119 -12.03 10.72 4.89
C PRO A 119 -12.75 11.93 5.51
N HIS A 120 -13.27 12.83 4.69
CA HIS A 120 -14.17 13.88 5.13
C HIS A 120 -15.57 13.30 5.37
N TRP A 121 -15.62 12.22 6.14
CA TRP A 121 -16.87 11.61 6.54
C TRP A 121 -17.56 12.49 7.55
N ARG A 122 -18.23 13.52 7.05
CA ARG A 122 -19.20 14.25 7.87
C ARG A 122 -20.45 13.42 7.93
N ALA A 123 -20.77 12.93 9.11
CA ALA A 123 -22.03 12.25 9.40
C ALA A 123 -23.27 13.11 9.07
N ASP A 124 -23.09 14.42 8.83
CA ASP A 124 -24.12 15.42 8.53
C ASP A 124 -24.35 15.68 7.04
N ARG A 125 -23.45 15.20 6.16
CA ARG A 125 -23.74 15.22 4.71
C ARG A 125 -24.54 13.97 4.39
N GLY A 126 -25.86 14.17 4.30
CA GLY A 126 -26.78 13.16 3.78
C GLY A 126 -26.21 12.50 2.53
N ALA A 127 -26.60 11.29 2.29
CA ALA A 127 -26.23 10.26 1.31
C ALA A 127 -25.76 10.68 -0.12
N ASP A 128 -25.10 11.81 -0.31
CA ASP A 128 -24.41 12.17 -1.54
C ASP A 128 -23.13 11.34 -1.67
N VAL A 129 -23.28 10.24 -2.34
CA VAL A 129 -22.54 9.00 -2.31
C VAL A 129 -21.21 9.04 -3.03
N PHE A 130 -20.87 10.09 -3.69
CA PHE A 130 -19.60 10.21 -4.39
C PHE A 130 -19.00 11.57 -4.07
N ASP A 131 -18.07 11.59 -3.14
CA ASP A 131 -17.27 12.79 -2.92
C ASP A 131 -16.22 12.90 -4.01
N PRO A 132 -16.28 13.91 -4.91
CA PRO A 132 -15.21 14.17 -5.87
C PRO A 132 -13.84 14.36 -5.17
N ALA A 133 -13.84 14.77 -3.90
CA ALA A 133 -12.65 14.91 -3.09
C ALA A 133 -11.94 13.57 -2.85
N LEU A 134 -12.63 12.42 -2.93
CA LEU A 134 -12.00 11.10 -2.86
C LEU A 134 -10.90 10.95 -3.92
N LEU A 135 -11.13 11.41 -5.13
CA LEU A 135 -10.15 11.33 -6.23
C LEU A 135 -9.27 12.59 -6.33
N ALA A 136 -9.36 13.52 -5.41
CA ALA A 136 -8.45 14.67 -5.36
C ALA A 136 -7.04 14.24 -4.94
N HIS A 137 -6.92 13.19 -4.11
CA HIS A 137 -5.62 12.64 -3.75
C HIS A 137 -5.09 11.71 -4.85
N THR A 138 -3.84 11.93 -5.29
CA THR A 138 -3.23 11.13 -6.36
C THR A 138 -3.11 9.64 -6.01
N GLY A 139 -2.89 9.31 -4.72
CA GLY A 139 -2.86 7.94 -4.23
C GLY A 139 -4.19 7.23 -4.41
N ASP A 140 -5.32 7.87 -4.05
CA ASP A 140 -6.65 7.29 -4.21
C ASP A 140 -7.06 7.21 -5.68
N THR A 141 -6.70 8.20 -6.51
CA THR A 141 -6.87 8.14 -7.97
C THR A 141 -6.14 6.93 -8.56
N ARG A 142 -4.90 6.71 -8.11
CA ARG A 142 -4.08 5.59 -8.56
C ARG A 142 -4.64 4.25 -8.07
N HIS A 143 -5.13 4.20 -6.83
CA HIS A 143 -5.79 3.03 -6.29
C HIS A 143 -7.07 2.70 -7.06
N ALA A 144 -7.93 3.68 -7.34
CA ALA A 144 -9.10 3.50 -8.20
C ALA A 144 -8.74 2.97 -9.59
N ALA A 145 -7.66 3.47 -10.19
CA ALA A 145 -7.15 2.97 -11.48
C ALA A 145 -6.68 1.51 -11.41
N PHE A 146 -6.09 1.09 -10.30
CA PHE A 146 -5.70 -0.31 -10.07
C PHE A 146 -6.91 -1.25 -9.97
N LEU A 147 -7.99 -0.78 -9.34
CA LEU A 147 -9.25 -1.53 -9.19
C LEU A 147 -10.11 -1.50 -10.47
N THR A 148 -9.81 -0.65 -11.46
CA THR A 148 -10.72 -0.30 -12.57
C THR A 148 -11.31 -1.54 -13.24
N ALA A 149 -12.66 -1.54 -13.34
CA ALA A 149 -13.47 -2.54 -14.06
C ALA A 149 -13.19 -4.00 -13.66
N ALA A 150 -12.72 -4.25 -12.43
CA ALA A 150 -12.57 -5.60 -11.92
C ALA A 150 -13.93 -6.29 -11.75
N ASP A 151 -13.99 -7.60 -12.04
CA ASP A 151 -15.18 -8.39 -11.77
C ASP A 151 -15.38 -8.57 -10.26
N VAL A 152 -14.27 -8.76 -9.53
CA VAL A 152 -14.25 -8.85 -8.08
C VAL A 152 -13.10 -8.00 -7.53
N VAL A 153 -13.42 -7.19 -6.54
CA VAL A 153 -12.44 -6.50 -5.68
C VAL A 153 -12.61 -7.04 -4.27
N ILE A 154 -11.58 -7.68 -3.74
CA ILE A 154 -11.47 -8.03 -2.31
C ILE A 154 -10.70 -6.90 -1.66
N HIS A 155 -11.34 -6.15 -0.76
CA HIS A 155 -10.77 -4.93 -0.20
C HIS A 155 -10.89 -4.90 1.32
N ASP A 156 -9.88 -4.32 1.96
CA ASP A 156 -9.92 -3.95 3.37
C ASP A 156 -11.17 -3.13 3.68
N ALA A 157 -11.88 -3.55 4.72
CA ALA A 157 -13.11 -2.91 5.20
C ALA A 157 -13.24 -3.10 6.71
N GLN A 158 -12.13 -2.92 7.44
CA GLN A 158 -12.03 -3.27 8.85
C GLN A 158 -12.92 -2.40 9.73
N TYR A 159 -13.08 -1.12 9.40
CA TYR A 159 -13.75 -0.14 10.27
C TYR A 159 -15.03 0.42 9.66
N GLY A 160 -15.90 0.91 10.54
CA GLY A 160 -16.95 1.87 10.19
C GLY A 160 -16.45 3.31 10.44
N THR A 161 -17.17 4.30 9.89
CA THR A 161 -16.83 5.73 10.09
C THR A 161 -16.82 6.11 11.58
N ALA A 162 -17.63 5.47 12.41
CA ALA A 162 -17.67 5.73 13.86
C ALA A 162 -16.41 5.27 14.59
N ASP A 163 -15.79 4.17 14.14
CA ASP A 163 -14.60 3.57 14.75
C ASP A 163 -13.31 4.30 14.33
N TYR A 164 -13.28 4.78 13.09
CA TYR A 164 -12.11 5.25 12.39
C TYR A 164 -11.35 6.41 13.07
N PRO A 165 -11.98 7.41 13.72
CA PRO A 165 -11.24 8.50 14.34
C PRO A 165 -10.17 8.07 15.35
N ASN A 166 -10.38 6.92 15.99
CA ASN A 166 -9.42 6.35 16.95
C ASN A 166 -8.45 5.34 16.30
N LYS A 167 -8.64 5.03 15.03
CA LYS A 167 -7.90 4.01 14.27
C LYS A 167 -7.16 4.60 13.06
N ALA A 168 -7.28 5.90 12.82
CA ALA A 168 -6.59 6.59 11.73
C ALA A 168 -5.07 6.42 11.85
N GLY A 169 -4.41 6.05 10.73
CA GLY A 169 -2.99 5.74 10.70
C GLY A 169 -2.65 4.28 11.04
N TRP A 170 -3.64 3.43 11.29
CA TRP A 170 -3.42 2.00 11.53
C TRP A 170 -3.25 1.20 10.23
N GLY A 171 -3.53 1.82 9.08
CA GLY A 171 -3.31 1.22 7.76
C GLY A 171 -4.51 0.46 7.22
N HIS A 172 -5.75 0.76 7.69
CA HIS A 172 -6.96 0.06 7.30
C HIS A 172 -8.08 1.01 6.88
N SER A 173 -8.97 0.50 6.03
CA SER A 173 -10.06 1.25 5.43
C SER A 173 -11.34 1.20 6.26
N THR A 174 -12.17 2.24 6.06
CA THR A 174 -13.58 2.15 6.39
C THR A 174 -14.37 1.45 5.30
N VAL A 175 -15.50 0.85 5.67
CA VAL A 175 -16.45 0.24 4.71
C VAL A 175 -16.93 1.27 3.69
N GLU A 176 -17.17 2.51 4.13
CA GLU A 176 -17.63 3.60 3.27
C GLU A 176 -16.58 3.94 2.20
N TYR A 177 -15.30 4.03 2.57
CA TYR A 177 -14.22 4.24 1.61
C TYR A 177 -14.12 3.09 0.61
N ALA A 178 -14.18 1.83 1.10
CA ALA A 178 -14.12 0.65 0.24
C ALA A 178 -15.23 0.65 -0.82
N VAL A 179 -16.45 1.05 -0.43
CA VAL A 179 -17.58 1.20 -1.37
C VAL A 179 -17.32 2.32 -2.38
N ASP A 180 -16.91 3.49 -1.92
CA ASP A 180 -16.72 4.65 -2.81
C ASP A 180 -15.62 4.41 -3.83
N ILE A 181 -14.48 3.84 -3.40
CA ILE A 181 -13.37 3.56 -4.31
C ILE A 181 -13.74 2.47 -5.33
N ALA A 182 -14.52 1.45 -4.92
CA ALA A 182 -15.02 0.43 -5.82
C ALA A 182 -16.02 0.98 -6.83
N LEU A 183 -16.90 1.90 -6.41
CA LEU A 183 -17.82 2.62 -7.30
C LEU A 183 -17.09 3.53 -8.28
N ALA A 184 -16.06 4.24 -7.82
CA ALA A 184 -15.20 5.07 -8.67
C ALA A 184 -14.50 4.23 -9.72
N ALA A 185 -13.99 3.08 -9.33
CA ALA A 185 -13.32 2.11 -10.18
C ALA A 185 -14.28 1.33 -11.12
N ARG A 186 -15.59 1.47 -10.96
CA ARG A 186 -16.60 0.68 -11.70
C ARG A 186 -16.40 -0.84 -11.52
N ALA A 187 -16.02 -1.27 -10.34
CA ALA A 187 -15.97 -2.68 -9.99
C ALA A 187 -17.39 -3.29 -10.04
N LYS A 188 -17.49 -4.60 -10.34
CA LYS A 188 -18.79 -5.29 -10.39
C LYS A 188 -19.20 -5.86 -9.03
N THR A 189 -18.24 -6.40 -8.29
CA THR A 189 -18.45 -6.94 -6.94
C THR A 189 -17.36 -6.42 -6.01
N LEU A 190 -17.74 -5.94 -4.83
CA LEU A 190 -16.87 -5.63 -3.72
C LEU A 190 -17.06 -6.69 -2.65
N VAL A 191 -15.98 -7.35 -2.26
CA VAL A 191 -15.91 -8.24 -1.12
C VAL A 191 -15.27 -7.46 0.03
N LEU A 192 -16.05 -7.21 1.09
CA LEU A 192 -15.58 -6.62 2.32
C LEU A 192 -14.74 -7.68 3.05
N PHE A 193 -13.48 -7.36 3.29
CA PHE A 193 -12.51 -8.30 3.83
C PHE A 193 -11.74 -7.66 4.99
N HIS A 194 -10.96 -8.45 5.71
CA HIS A 194 -10.16 -8.00 6.85
C HIS A 194 -11.01 -7.39 7.97
N HIS A 195 -12.06 -8.13 8.38
CA HIS A 195 -12.95 -7.71 9.47
C HIS A 195 -12.19 -7.53 10.78
N ASP A 196 -12.56 -6.53 11.57
CA ASP A 196 -11.97 -6.30 12.90
C ASP A 196 -12.17 -7.56 13.77
N PRO A 197 -11.10 -8.15 14.35
CA PRO A 197 -11.20 -9.37 15.14
C PRO A 197 -12.07 -9.23 16.39
N ASP A 198 -12.30 -7.99 16.86
CA ASP A 198 -13.21 -7.73 17.99
C ASP A 198 -14.69 -7.61 17.56
N ARG A 199 -14.98 -7.74 16.26
CA ARG A 199 -16.32 -7.62 15.70
C ARG A 199 -16.98 -8.98 15.57
N ASP A 200 -18.18 -9.10 16.13
CA ASP A 200 -19.03 -10.28 15.95
C ASP A 200 -19.78 -10.28 14.59
N ASP A 201 -20.43 -11.37 14.27
CA ASP A 201 -21.20 -11.53 13.03
C ASP A 201 -22.28 -10.44 12.87
N GLY A 202 -22.93 -10.05 13.94
CA GLY A 202 -23.93 -8.98 13.93
C GLY A 202 -23.33 -7.63 13.53
N GLY A 203 -22.15 -7.31 14.03
CA GLY A 203 -21.42 -6.12 13.65
C GLY A 203 -20.89 -6.15 12.20
N VAL A 204 -20.59 -7.35 11.65
CA VAL A 204 -20.26 -7.51 10.22
C VAL A 204 -21.52 -7.29 9.37
N ASP A 205 -22.68 -7.80 9.79
CA ASP A 205 -23.95 -7.58 9.11
C ASP A 205 -24.33 -6.08 9.10
N ASP A 206 -24.11 -5.37 10.20
CA ASP A 206 -24.36 -3.93 10.29
C ASP A 206 -23.51 -3.13 9.30
N LEU A 207 -22.21 -3.43 9.21
CA LEU A 207 -21.32 -2.79 8.22
C LEU A 207 -21.70 -3.15 6.79
N THR A 208 -22.15 -4.36 6.56
CA THR A 208 -22.66 -4.80 5.25
C THR A 208 -23.91 -4.03 4.86
N ALA A 209 -24.81 -3.79 5.82
CA ALA A 209 -26.01 -2.95 5.61
C ALA A 209 -25.64 -1.49 5.30
N VAL A 210 -24.61 -0.92 5.96
CA VAL A 210 -24.07 0.40 5.64
C VAL A 210 -23.57 0.43 4.20
N ALA A 211 -22.75 -0.56 3.78
CA ALA A 211 -22.27 -0.67 2.42
C ALA A 211 -23.40 -0.75 1.38
N ALA A 212 -24.39 -1.60 1.63
CA ALA A 212 -25.55 -1.77 0.75
C ALA A 212 -26.36 -0.47 0.62
N SER A 213 -26.62 0.22 1.72
CA SER A 213 -27.32 1.50 1.75
C SER A 213 -26.59 2.57 0.92
N ARG A 214 -25.27 2.60 1.03
CA ARG A 214 -24.41 3.53 0.27
C ARG A 214 -24.45 3.24 -1.22
N VAL A 215 -24.42 1.98 -1.63
CA VAL A 215 -24.58 1.57 -3.03
C VAL A 215 -25.95 1.99 -3.56
N MET A 216 -27.04 1.76 -2.82
CA MET A 216 -28.39 2.18 -3.21
C MET A 216 -28.46 3.68 -3.43
N ALA A 217 -27.90 4.49 -2.52
CA ALA A 217 -27.87 5.94 -2.64
C ALA A 217 -27.08 6.41 -3.89
N SER A 218 -26.05 5.69 -4.30
CA SER A 218 -25.23 5.99 -5.48
C SER A 218 -25.96 5.85 -6.82
N LYS A 219 -27.07 5.11 -6.85
CA LYS A 219 -27.76 4.70 -8.08
C LYS A 219 -26.86 3.98 -9.10
N ARG A 220 -25.76 3.41 -8.66
CA ARG A 220 -24.81 2.63 -9.48
C ARG A 220 -24.90 1.15 -9.10
N ALA A 221 -24.54 0.30 -10.05
CA ALA A 221 -24.50 -1.15 -9.80
C ALA A 221 -23.16 -1.53 -9.15
N LEU A 222 -23.22 -2.10 -7.94
CA LEU A 222 -22.11 -2.74 -7.25
C LEU A 222 -22.71 -3.82 -6.34
N ARG A 223 -22.26 -5.06 -6.50
CA ARG A 223 -22.64 -6.13 -5.58
C ARG A 223 -21.74 -6.07 -4.34
N ILE A 224 -22.31 -6.14 -3.15
CA ILE A 224 -21.57 -6.23 -1.89
C ILE A 224 -21.65 -7.67 -1.37
N VAL A 225 -20.52 -8.17 -0.87
CA VAL A 225 -20.38 -9.46 -0.18
C VAL A 225 -19.51 -9.20 1.05
N ALA A 226 -19.94 -9.62 2.24
CA ALA A 226 -19.02 -9.76 3.36
C ALA A 226 -18.31 -11.12 3.21
N ALA A 227 -16.98 -11.15 3.32
CA ALA A 227 -16.24 -12.40 3.22
C ALA A 227 -16.49 -13.29 4.42
N ALA A 228 -16.73 -14.56 4.17
CA ALA A 228 -16.84 -15.58 5.21
C ALA A 228 -15.99 -16.82 4.84
N GLU A 229 -15.59 -17.57 5.86
CA GLU A 229 -14.86 -18.82 5.66
C GLU A 229 -15.69 -19.82 4.83
N GLY A 230 -15.08 -20.39 3.80
CA GLY A 230 -15.73 -21.35 2.92
C GLY A 230 -16.49 -20.75 1.74
N ASP A 231 -16.55 -19.41 1.63
CA ASP A 231 -17.16 -18.77 0.46
C ASP A 231 -16.37 -19.03 -0.82
N GLU A 232 -17.09 -19.33 -1.90
CA GLU A 232 -16.53 -19.50 -3.23
C GLU A 232 -17.11 -18.46 -4.20
N LEU A 233 -16.23 -17.76 -4.91
CA LEU A 233 -16.58 -16.81 -5.97
C LEU A 233 -16.05 -17.34 -7.30
N VAL A 234 -16.96 -17.76 -8.17
CA VAL A 234 -16.61 -18.23 -9.52
C VAL A 234 -16.63 -17.06 -10.49
N LEU A 235 -15.48 -16.77 -11.10
CA LEU A 235 -15.37 -15.83 -12.20
C LEU A 235 -15.62 -16.55 -13.53
N ALA A 236 -16.25 -15.85 -14.49
CA ALA A 236 -16.55 -16.45 -15.80
C ALA A 236 -15.26 -16.90 -16.49
N GLU A 237 -15.24 -18.16 -16.97
CA GLU A 237 -14.11 -18.71 -17.69
C GLU A 237 -13.93 -18.01 -19.04
N GLY A 238 -12.71 -17.50 -19.28
CA GLY A 238 -12.25 -17.10 -20.61
C GLY A 238 -11.33 -18.17 -21.21
N PRO A 239 -11.04 -18.16 -22.52
CA PRO A 239 -10.11 -19.11 -23.11
C PRO A 239 -8.70 -18.93 -22.54
N TYR A 240 -8.20 -19.98 -21.89
CA TYR A 240 -6.84 -20.00 -21.36
C TYR A 240 -5.82 -20.29 -22.47
N ALA A 241 -4.88 -19.37 -22.69
CA ALA A 241 -3.64 -19.71 -23.36
C ALA A 241 -2.64 -20.19 -22.29
N ARG A 242 -2.17 -21.44 -22.39
CA ARG A 242 -1.03 -21.87 -21.56
C ARG A 242 0.22 -21.13 -22.05
N THR A 243 0.66 -20.15 -21.27
CA THR A 243 1.98 -19.55 -21.45
C THR A 243 2.97 -20.23 -20.51
N THR A 244 4.19 -20.44 -21.00
CA THR A 244 5.31 -20.91 -20.19
C THR A 244 5.62 -19.88 -19.10
N ASP A 245 5.96 -20.36 -17.92
CA ASP A 245 6.35 -19.53 -16.78
C ASP A 245 7.40 -18.50 -17.23
N VAL A 246 7.04 -17.23 -17.16
CA VAL A 246 7.98 -16.12 -17.34
C VAL A 246 8.47 -15.75 -15.93
N GLU A 247 9.77 -15.80 -15.70
CA GLU A 247 10.34 -15.28 -14.46
C GLU A 247 9.98 -13.79 -14.32
N PRO A 248 9.46 -13.37 -13.15
CA PRO A 248 9.18 -11.97 -12.93
C PRO A 248 10.47 -11.16 -13.04
N ALA A 249 10.43 -10.10 -13.83
CA ALA A 249 11.53 -9.15 -13.86
C ALA A 249 11.72 -8.59 -12.45
N ARG A 250 12.86 -8.82 -11.84
CA ARG A 250 13.24 -8.22 -10.56
C ARG A 250 13.27 -6.72 -10.77
N ALA A 251 12.37 -5.97 -10.13
CA ALA A 251 12.49 -4.53 -10.09
C ALA A 251 13.79 -4.21 -9.34
N ALA A 252 14.84 -3.86 -10.08
CA ALA A 252 16.10 -3.44 -9.50
C ALA A 252 15.83 -2.12 -8.77
N MET A 253 15.96 -2.11 -7.45
CA MET A 253 16.14 -0.85 -6.72
C MET A 253 17.40 -0.18 -7.27
N PRO A 254 17.40 1.14 -7.51
CA PRO A 254 18.61 1.84 -7.90
C PRO A 254 19.72 1.55 -6.88
N ASP A 255 20.95 1.33 -7.34
CA ASP A 255 22.09 0.84 -6.54
C ASP A 255 22.35 1.68 -5.27
N ARG A 256 21.89 2.93 -5.21
CA ARG A 256 21.71 3.79 -4.02
C ARG A 256 20.74 4.92 -4.36
N ALA A 257 19.52 4.86 -3.86
CA ALA A 257 18.60 5.97 -3.99
C ALA A 257 19.05 7.15 -3.11
N ARG A 258 18.90 8.38 -3.64
CA ARG A 258 19.23 9.63 -2.94
C ARG A 258 18.00 10.27 -2.35
N ILE A 259 18.06 10.60 -1.07
CA ILE A 259 16.98 11.20 -0.31
C ILE A 259 17.42 12.56 0.22
N LEU A 260 16.57 13.57 0.05
CA LEU A 260 16.73 14.86 0.71
C LEU A 260 15.76 14.95 1.88
N VAL A 261 16.27 15.23 3.07
CA VAL A 261 15.47 15.45 4.29
C VAL A 261 15.59 16.93 4.68
N ALA A 262 14.47 17.64 4.70
CA ALA A 262 14.41 19.06 5.04
C ALA A 262 13.46 19.28 6.22
N ASP A 263 13.98 19.75 7.35
CA ASP A 263 13.24 20.04 8.58
C ASP A 263 14.10 20.94 9.48
N ASP A 264 13.53 21.91 10.14
CA ASP A 264 14.27 22.81 11.04
C ASP A 264 14.59 22.19 12.41
N ASP A 265 13.96 21.06 12.75
CA ASP A 265 14.33 20.24 13.91
C ASP A 265 15.60 19.44 13.63
N VAL A 266 16.75 20.02 14.01
CA VAL A 266 18.08 19.40 13.82
C VAL A 266 18.15 18.00 14.41
N ALA A 267 17.51 17.74 15.56
CA ALA A 267 17.56 16.43 16.21
C ALA A 267 16.80 15.38 15.36
N LEU A 268 15.61 15.72 14.89
CA LEU A 268 14.80 14.87 14.04
C LEU A 268 15.52 14.57 12.71
N VAL A 269 16.08 15.59 12.06
CA VAL A 269 16.85 15.45 10.81
C VAL A 269 18.01 14.47 10.99
N ARG A 270 18.77 14.60 12.08
CA ARG A 270 19.91 13.69 12.35
C ARG A 270 19.49 12.27 12.62
N ILE A 271 18.35 12.06 13.28
CA ILE A 271 17.79 10.73 13.49
C ILE A 271 17.36 10.11 12.14
N LEU A 272 16.63 10.85 11.31
CA LEU A 272 16.21 10.39 9.99
C LEU A 272 17.40 10.11 9.07
N GLU A 273 18.41 10.99 9.05
CA GLU A 273 19.66 10.79 8.30
C GLU A 273 20.33 9.48 8.72
N ALA A 274 20.53 9.26 10.03
CA ALA A 274 21.22 8.06 10.52
C ALA A 274 20.44 6.77 10.16
N VAL A 275 19.13 6.79 10.33
CA VAL A 275 18.26 5.63 10.05
C VAL A 275 18.24 5.31 8.56
N LEU A 276 18.03 6.31 7.70
CA LEU A 276 17.95 6.10 6.25
C LEU A 276 19.30 5.74 5.64
N ARG A 277 20.41 6.30 6.14
CA ARG A 277 21.76 5.84 5.76
C ARG A 277 22.04 4.42 6.21
N GLY A 278 21.55 4.03 7.39
CA GLY A 278 21.61 2.65 7.87
C GLY A 278 20.83 1.67 6.97
N ASP A 279 19.79 2.15 6.27
CA ASP A 279 19.04 1.38 5.29
C ASP A 279 19.70 1.35 3.89
N GLY A 280 20.87 1.98 3.72
CA GLY A 280 21.65 1.94 2.49
C GLY A 280 21.37 3.09 1.51
N TYR A 281 20.60 4.13 1.89
CA TYR A 281 20.35 5.30 1.07
C TYR A 281 21.47 6.35 1.18
N ASP A 282 21.67 7.12 0.11
CA ASP A 282 22.45 8.36 0.17
C ASP A 282 21.51 9.48 0.65
N VAL A 283 21.83 10.12 1.78
CA VAL A 283 20.97 11.11 2.41
C VAL A 283 21.66 12.43 2.55
N ASP A 284 21.05 13.48 2.00
CA ASP A 284 21.40 14.87 2.26
C ASP A 284 20.33 15.51 3.15
N VAL A 285 20.75 16.50 3.94
CA VAL A 285 19.88 17.18 4.90
C VAL A 285 19.85 18.68 4.62
N ALA A 286 18.71 19.31 4.86
CA ALA A 286 18.53 20.77 4.81
C ALA A 286 17.76 21.22 6.05
N PHE A 287 18.02 22.44 6.51
CA PHE A 287 17.38 22.99 7.71
C PHE A 287 16.40 24.13 7.40
N ASP A 288 16.27 24.47 6.13
CA ASP A 288 15.26 25.40 5.61
C ASP A 288 14.99 25.13 4.11
N GLY A 289 13.97 25.82 3.58
CA GLY A 289 13.57 25.65 2.18
C GLY A 289 14.57 26.23 1.17
N GLU A 290 15.36 27.25 1.51
CA GLU A 290 16.38 27.80 0.61
C GLU A 290 17.59 26.84 0.50
N GLU A 291 18.01 26.25 1.62
CA GLU A 291 19.05 25.21 1.60
C GLU A 291 18.58 23.97 0.83
N MET A 292 17.32 23.55 1.03
CA MET A 292 16.68 22.48 0.27
C MET A 292 16.75 22.73 -1.24
N LEU A 293 16.36 23.93 -1.70
CA LEU A 293 16.41 24.30 -3.11
C LEU A 293 17.84 24.35 -3.64
N SER A 294 18.79 24.89 -2.86
CA SER A 294 20.20 24.98 -3.26
C SER A 294 20.80 23.60 -3.48
N LYS A 295 20.51 22.63 -2.62
CA LYS A 295 20.97 21.24 -2.78
C LYS A 295 20.30 20.55 -3.96
N ALA A 296 18.99 20.74 -4.11
CA ALA A 296 18.24 20.16 -5.22
C ALA A 296 18.61 20.73 -6.62
N ALA A 297 19.19 21.92 -6.67
CA ALA A 297 19.73 22.48 -7.90
C ALA A 297 21.05 21.82 -8.33
N LEU A 298 21.80 21.26 -7.39
CA LEU A 298 23.12 20.65 -7.63
C LEU A 298 23.05 19.12 -7.75
N THR A 299 22.05 18.50 -7.11
CA THR A 299 21.93 17.05 -6.99
C THR A 299 20.49 16.65 -7.24
N ALA A 300 20.27 15.63 -8.08
CA ALA A 300 18.96 15.04 -8.25
C ALA A 300 18.66 14.06 -7.10
N TYR A 301 17.44 14.12 -6.56
CA TYR A 301 16.98 13.24 -5.50
C TYR A 301 15.82 12.37 -5.99
N ASP A 302 15.79 11.13 -5.53
CA ASP A 302 14.74 10.17 -5.83
C ASP A 302 13.53 10.32 -4.90
N LEU A 303 13.71 10.98 -3.75
CA LEU A 303 12.69 11.27 -2.74
C LEU A 303 13.06 12.51 -1.94
N VAL A 304 12.05 13.32 -1.59
CA VAL A 304 12.21 14.46 -0.68
C VAL A 304 11.25 14.30 0.50
N LEU A 305 11.79 14.27 1.71
CA LEU A 305 11.05 14.40 2.97
C LEU A 305 11.15 15.85 3.43
N VAL A 306 10.04 16.51 3.68
CA VAL A 306 10.06 17.96 3.96
C VAL A 306 9.06 18.35 5.04
N ASP A 307 9.49 19.15 6.03
CA ASP A 307 8.56 19.79 6.95
C ASP A 307 7.88 21.00 6.29
N ILE A 308 6.63 21.26 6.68
CA ILE A 308 5.90 22.43 6.17
C ILE A 308 6.48 23.72 6.76
N GLN A 309 6.77 23.70 8.06
CA GLN A 309 7.15 24.90 8.80
C GLN A 309 8.67 24.97 8.96
N MET A 310 9.31 25.67 8.06
CA MET A 310 10.76 25.94 8.14
C MET A 310 11.02 27.45 8.04
N PRO A 311 12.12 27.93 8.64
CA PRO A 311 12.54 29.32 8.51
C PRO A 311 12.91 29.67 7.07
N ASN A 312 13.05 30.96 6.77
CA ASN A 312 13.43 31.55 5.49
C ASN A 312 12.44 31.25 4.36
N LEU A 313 12.27 29.99 3.98
CA LEU A 313 11.30 29.52 2.99
C LEU A 313 10.58 28.29 3.53
N ASP A 314 9.25 28.35 3.59
CA ASP A 314 8.43 27.22 4.02
C ASP A 314 8.49 26.05 3.02
N GLY A 315 8.24 24.82 3.54
CA GLY A 315 8.38 23.59 2.75
C GLY A 315 7.44 23.50 1.55
N LEU A 316 6.20 24.00 1.65
CA LEU A 316 5.24 23.98 0.53
C LEU A 316 5.69 24.91 -0.59
N SER A 317 6.17 26.10 -0.25
CA SER A 317 6.73 27.04 -1.22
C SER A 317 8.00 26.50 -1.88
N ALA A 318 8.86 25.81 -1.13
CA ALA A 318 10.04 25.13 -1.67
C ALA A 318 9.63 24.00 -2.63
N CYS A 319 8.65 23.18 -2.26
CA CYS A 319 8.14 22.10 -3.11
C CYS A 319 7.54 22.62 -4.43
N ARG A 320 6.75 23.70 -4.40
CA ARG A 320 6.22 24.33 -5.63
C ARG A 320 7.34 24.74 -6.58
N ARG A 321 8.41 25.37 -6.04
CA ARG A 321 9.56 25.77 -6.85
C ARG A 321 10.30 24.55 -7.42
N LEU A 322 10.52 23.51 -6.63
CA LEU A 322 11.15 22.26 -7.12
C LEU A 322 10.30 21.58 -8.19
N ARG A 323 8.98 21.52 -8.01
CA ARG A 323 8.08 20.85 -8.96
C ARG A 323 8.11 21.51 -10.35
N SER A 324 8.48 22.78 -10.44
CA SER A 324 8.67 23.48 -11.72
C SER A 324 9.94 23.07 -12.47
N LEU A 325 10.90 22.42 -11.80
CA LEU A 325 12.13 21.93 -12.42
C LEU A 325 11.89 20.58 -13.11
N ALA A 326 12.44 20.42 -14.32
CA ALA A 326 12.18 19.23 -15.15
C ALA A 326 12.55 17.91 -14.46
N GLY A 327 13.61 17.89 -13.64
CA GLY A 327 14.08 16.69 -12.92
C GLY A 327 13.20 16.28 -11.73
N TYR A 328 12.25 17.12 -11.30
CA TYR A 328 11.45 16.88 -10.08
C TYR A 328 9.95 16.70 -10.33
N ARG A 329 9.53 16.61 -11.59
CA ARG A 329 8.11 16.47 -11.93
C ARG A 329 7.46 15.23 -11.34
N GLU A 330 8.19 14.14 -11.27
CA GLU A 330 7.71 12.83 -10.81
C GLU A 330 8.31 12.39 -9.46
N THR A 331 9.30 13.12 -8.95
CA THR A 331 9.95 12.80 -7.66
C THR A 331 8.93 12.86 -6.53
N PRO A 332 8.81 11.83 -5.69
CA PRO A 332 7.94 11.86 -4.53
C PRO A 332 8.35 12.95 -3.54
N PHE A 333 7.42 13.86 -3.22
CA PHE A 333 7.57 14.83 -2.14
C PHE A 333 6.65 14.44 -1.00
N VAL A 334 7.21 14.17 0.16
CA VAL A 334 6.51 13.68 1.33
C VAL A 334 6.65 14.67 2.46
N VAL A 335 5.53 15.19 2.93
CA VAL A 335 5.50 16.16 4.01
C VAL A 335 5.53 15.48 5.37
N LEU A 336 6.41 15.95 6.24
CA LEU A 336 6.43 15.63 7.67
C LEU A 336 5.69 16.74 8.42
N THR A 337 4.50 16.52 8.98
CA THR A 337 3.69 17.61 9.53
C THR A 337 3.04 17.31 10.87
N ALA A 338 3.04 18.28 11.77
CA ALA A 338 2.22 18.28 12.99
C ALA A 338 0.79 18.79 12.72
N ARG A 339 0.54 19.44 11.58
CA ARG A 339 -0.76 20.01 11.24
C ARG A 339 -1.66 18.98 10.58
N THR A 340 -2.94 18.99 10.97
CA THR A 340 -3.96 18.05 10.50
C THR A 340 -5.21 18.78 9.98
N ARG A 341 -5.15 20.11 9.79
CA ARG A 341 -6.31 20.88 9.27
C ARG A 341 -6.45 20.63 7.78
N GLU A 342 -7.68 20.44 7.36
CA GLU A 342 -8.06 20.16 5.97
C GLU A 342 -7.53 21.15 4.97
N ASP A 343 -7.61 22.45 5.31
CA ASP A 343 -7.16 23.54 4.43
C ASP A 343 -5.64 23.49 4.19
N ASP A 344 -4.86 23.10 5.22
CA ASP A 344 -3.40 22.97 5.12
C ASP A 344 -3.02 21.78 4.21
N MET A 345 -3.80 20.69 4.26
CA MET A 345 -3.56 19.50 3.45
C MET A 345 -3.94 19.71 1.97
N SER A 346 -5.08 20.36 1.71
CA SER A 346 -5.46 20.73 0.34
C SER A 346 -4.38 21.62 -0.30
N ALA A 347 -3.92 22.64 0.42
CA ALA A 347 -2.83 23.51 -0.05
C ALA A 347 -1.51 22.75 -0.29
N ALA A 348 -1.24 21.67 0.46
CA ALA A 348 -0.08 20.82 0.27
C ALA A 348 -0.16 20.05 -1.06
N PHE A 349 -1.30 19.42 -1.35
CA PHE A 349 -1.48 18.70 -2.62
C PHE A 349 -1.46 19.64 -3.83
N ASP A 350 -2.03 20.83 -3.73
CA ASP A 350 -1.93 21.89 -4.76
C ASP A 350 -0.48 22.33 -4.97
N ALA A 351 0.38 22.19 -3.97
CA ALA A 351 1.82 22.41 -4.06
C ALA A 351 2.58 21.27 -4.74
N GLY A 352 1.90 20.19 -5.14
CA GLY A 352 2.49 19.03 -5.80
C GLY A 352 3.11 18.00 -4.83
N ILE A 353 2.66 17.97 -3.57
CA ILE A 353 3.04 16.95 -2.58
C ILE A 353 2.47 15.60 -3.01
N THR A 354 3.24 14.55 -2.82
CA THR A 354 2.85 13.18 -3.17
C THR A 354 2.13 12.49 -2.01
N ASP A 355 2.59 12.75 -0.77
CA ASP A 355 2.06 12.12 0.43
C ASP A 355 2.50 12.88 1.69
N TYR A 356 2.00 12.49 2.87
CA TYR A 356 2.42 13.06 4.15
C TYR A 356 2.60 12.01 5.23
N ILE A 357 3.40 12.35 6.24
CA ILE A 357 3.54 11.60 7.48
C ILE A 357 3.25 12.55 8.65
N ARG A 358 2.33 12.14 9.51
CA ARG A 358 1.94 12.95 10.67
C ARG A 358 2.97 12.83 11.79
N LYS A 359 3.43 13.96 12.31
CA LYS A 359 4.21 14.04 13.57
C LYS A 359 3.27 13.99 14.79
N PRO A 360 3.59 13.22 15.88
CA PRO A 360 4.74 12.34 16.00
C PRO A 360 4.57 11.04 15.23
N PHE A 361 5.64 10.50 14.68
CA PHE A 361 5.68 9.25 13.93
C PHE A 361 6.71 8.28 14.49
N ALA A 362 6.51 6.99 14.27
CA ALA A 362 7.50 5.98 14.56
C ALA A 362 8.50 5.83 13.39
N LEU A 363 9.79 5.67 13.67
CA LEU A 363 10.83 5.49 12.65
C LEU A 363 10.56 4.31 11.70
N PRO A 364 10.05 3.16 12.15
CA PRO A 364 9.64 2.07 11.25
C PRO A 364 8.60 2.49 10.21
N GLN A 365 7.66 3.36 10.57
CA GLN A 365 6.64 3.88 9.65
C GLN A 365 7.28 4.73 8.54
N VAL A 366 8.23 5.60 8.88
CA VAL A 366 8.95 6.41 7.89
C VAL A 366 9.74 5.51 6.93
N ARG A 367 10.49 4.54 7.46
CA ARG A 367 11.27 3.57 6.68
C ARG A 367 10.41 2.80 5.68
N ALA A 368 9.26 2.29 6.13
CA ALA A 368 8.33 1.57 5.27
C ALA A 368 7.81 2.44 4.13
N ARG A 369 7.39 3.66 4.44
CA ARG A 369 6.89 4.60 3.44
C ARG A 369 7.97 5.02 2.46
N VAL A 370 9.18 5.34 2.92
CA VAL A 370 10.33 5.67 2.05
C VAL A 370 10.58 4.56 1.03
N ARG A 371 10.65 3.30 1.46
CA ARG A 371 10.79 2.16 0.55
C ARG A 371 9.67 2.09 -0.47
N SER A 372 8.42 2.26 -0.02
CA SER A 372 7.26 2.23 -0.91
C SER A 372 7.32 3.30 -1.99
N TRP A 373 7.74 4.53 -1.67
CA TRP A 373 7.82 5.61 -2.66
C TRP A 373 8.99 5.45 -3.62
N LEU A 374 10.17 5.03 -3.14
CA LEU A 374 11.33 4.77 -3.98
C LEU A 374 11.08 3.61 -4.96
N ALA A 375 10.42 2.54 -4.49
CA ALA A 375 10.03 1.45 -5.37
C ALA A 375 9.04 1.88 -6.48
N ARG A 376 8.18 2.87 -6.20
CA ARG A 376 7.28 3.47 -7.21
C ARG A 376 8.02 4.29 -8.25
N GLY A 377 9.11 4.96 -7.87
CA GLY A 377 9.96 5.74 -8.77
C GLY A 377 10.75 4.85 -9.75
N ALA A 378 11.31 3.74 -9.25
CA ALA A 378 12.10 2.81 -10.03
C ALA A 378 11.30 2.04 -11.11
N ALA A 379 9.99 1.90 -10.95
CA ALA A 379 9.12 1.23 -11.93
C ALA A 379 8.73 2.10 -13.13
N ARG A 380 9.23 3.36 -13.21
CA ARG A 380 8.87 4.34 -14.24
C ARG A 380 10.02 4.70 -15.20
N VAL A 381 11.17 4.05 -15.08
CA VAL A 381 12.32 4.23 -16.00
C VAL A 381 12.39 3.13 -17.06
#